data_a1ae55fbe2af8f9fbdb5f412d66aeca2
#
_entry.id   a1ae55fbe2af8f9fbdb5f412d66aeca2
#
_cell.length_a   1.000
_cell.length_b   1.000
_cell.length_c   1.000
_cell.angle_alpha   90.00
_cell.angle_beta   90.00
_cell.angle_gamma   90.00
#
_symmetry.space_group_name_H-M   'P 1'
#
loop_
_entity.id
_entity.type
_entity.pdbx_description
1 polymer ?
#
loop_
_entity_poly.entity_id
_entity_poly.type
_entity_poly.pdbx_seq_one_letter_code
_entity_poly.pdbx_strand_id
1 'polypeptide(L)'
;MSLTVTGLTVGAFQENCYLLIEPETKRCAIIDPGAEPDRIIAAIERAGAAPEAIWVTHAHVDHVGAIAGLKRRWDVPVHLHALDGPLYGMASRQAALYGIPFEQPPDPDRTLGDGDVLHVGALEFTVLHAPGHAPGHVVLHGHGVAFVGDCLFAGSIGRTDLPMSNPRDLAASLDRIVALGDETLVYPGHGPATSVGVEARTNPFLTGVARIVGA
;
A
#
# COMPACT_ATOMS: atom_id res chain seq x y z
N MET A 1 -10.26 11.22 16.50
CA MET A 1 -9.12 12.07 16.11
C MET A 1 -9.23 12.30 14.61
N SER A 2 -8.92 13.52 14.13
CA SER A 2 -8.88 13.80 12.68
C SER A 2 -7.60 13.25 12.09
N LEU A 3 -7.64 12.78 10.86
CA LEU A 3 -6.46 12.41 10.05
C LEU A 3 -6.53 13.15 8.71
N THR A 4 -5.39 13.32 8.07
CA THR A 4 -5.31 13.85 6.70
C THR A 4 -4.63 12.81 5.81
N VAL A 5 -5.27 12.44 4.70
CA VAL A 5 -4.68 11.59 3.66
C VAL A 5 -4.48 12.43 2.41
N THR A 6 -3.26 12.45 1.90
CA THR A 6 -2.92 13.08 0.61
C THR A 6 -2.41 12.01 -0.34
N GLY A 7 -3.11 11.78 -1.44
CA GLY A 7 -2.69 10.85 -2.50
C GLY A 7 -1.84 11.56 -3.55
N LEU A 8 -0.83 10.87 -4.03
CA LEU A 8 0.07 11.29 -5.11
C LEU A 8 0.18 10.14 -6.10
N THR A 9 -0.45 10.25 -7.24
CA THR A 9 -0.28 9.25 -8.32
C THR A 9 1.10 9.46 -8.96
N VAL A 10 1.96 8.44 -8.91
CA VAL A 10 3.37 8.51 -9.30
C VAL A 10 3.76 7.44 -10.31
N GLY A 11 4.84 7.70 -11.04
CA GLY A 11 5.48 6.75 -11.94
C GLY A 11 4.69 6.33 -13.16
N ALA A 12 5.30 5.44 -13.95
CA ALA A 12 4.74 4.96 -15.21
C ALA A 12 3.52 4.05 -15.02
N PHE A 13 3.41 3.40 -13.86
CA PHE A 13 2.27 2.53 -13.50
C PHE A 13 1.12 3.31 -12.87
N GLN A 14 1.28 4.62 -12.63
CA GLN A 14 0.26 5.47 -11.98
C GLN A 14 -0.19 4.92 -10.62
N GLU A 15 0.80 4.44 -9.86
CA GLU A 15 0.60 3.99 -8.49
C GLU A 15 0.27 5.17 -7.57
N ASN A 16 -0.49 4.94 -6.52
CA ASN A 16 -0.91 5.92 -5.54
C ASN A 16 -0.07 5.82 -4.25
N CYS A 17 0.95 6.66 -4.15
CA CYS A 17 1.63 6.91 -2.88
C CYS A 17 0.73 7.76 -1.97
N TYR A 18 0.62 7.41 -0.69
CA TYR A 18 -0.18 8.18 0.27
C TYR A 18 0.69 8.78 1.38
N LEU A 19 0.37 10.03 1.73
CA LEU A 19 0.87 10.69 2.92
C LEU A 19 -0.25 10.67 3.96
N LEU A 20 -0.07 9.89 5.02
CA LEU A 20 -0.94 9.86 6.18
C LEU A 20 -0.39 10.82 7.23
N ILE A 21 -1.08 11.93 7.47
CA ILE A 21 -0.60 12.99 8.35
C ILE A 21 -1.52 13.11 9.57
N GLU A 22 -0.92 13.08 10.75
CA GLU A 22 -1.57 13.44 11.99
C GLU A 22 -1.58 14.98 12.11
N PRO A 23 -2.76 15.63 12.15
CA PRO A 23 -2.85 17.08 11.94
C PRO A 23 -2.23 17.93 13.06
N GLU A 24 -2.23 17.45 14.31
CA GLU A 24 -1.78 18.24 15.46
C GLU A 24 -0.25 18.33 15.51
N THR A 25 0.43 17.21 15.36
CA THR A 25 1.90 17.12 15.44
C THR A 25 2.58 17.21 14.08
N LYS A 26 1.83 17.09 12.98
CA LYS A 26 2.35 16.99 11.60
C LYS A 26 3.21 15.75 11.35
N ARG A 27 3.18 14.76 12.24
CA ARG A 27 3.84 13.49 11.99
C ARG A 27 3.19 12.78 10.81
N CYS A 28 4.01 12.10 10.01
CA CYS A 28 3.58 11.55 8.74
C CYS A 28 4.12 10.13 8.54
N ALA A 29 3.25 9.20 8.12
CA ALA A 29 3.68 7.96 7.48
C ALA A 29 3.55 8.10 5.97
N ILE A 30 4.55 7.60 5.24
CA ILE A 30 4.56 7.53 3.78
C ILE A 30 4.19 6.09 3.42
N ILE A 31 3.11 5.90 2.65
CA ILE A 31 2.61 4.58 2.27
C ILE A 31 2.87 4.39 0.79
N ASP A 32 3.52 3.28 0.45
CA ASP A 32 3.84 2.85 -0.91
C ASP A 32 4.49 3.95 -1.76
N PRO A 33 5.70 4.41 -1.44
CA PRO A 33 6.39 5.41 -2.28
C PRO A 33 6.97 4.74 -3.54
N GLY A 34 6.16 4.67 -4.59
CA GLY A 34 6.45 3.88 -5.79
C GLY A 34 7.44 4.50 -6.75
N ALA A 35 7.41 5.83 -6.93
CA ALA A 35 8.28 6.54 -7.86
C ALA A 35 8.37 8.03 -7.53
N GLU A 36 9.18 8.78 -8.29
CA GLU A 36 9.26 10.25 -8.22
C GLU A 36 9.56 10.80 -6.81
N PRO A 37 10.67 10.37 -6.15
CA PRO A 37 10.96 10.75 -4.77
C PRO A 37 10.97 12.26 -4.54
N ASP A 38 11.48 13.06 -5.47
CA ASP A 38 11.50 14.53 -5.35
C ASP A 38 10.11 15.14 -5.29
N ARG A 39 9.14 14.56 -6.00
CA ARG A 39 7.74 15.01 -5.97
C ARG A 39 7.08 14.67 -4.63
N ILE A 40 7.37 13.49 -4.08
CA ILE A 40 6.91 13.08 -2.75
C ILE A 40 7.53 13.98 -1.68
N ILE A 41 8.84 14.23 -1.73
CA ILE A 41 9.56 15.14 -0.83
C ILE A 41 8.92 16.53 -0.85
N ALA A 42 8.71 17.10 -2.03
CA ALA A 42 8.09 18.41 -2.17
C ALA A 42 6.65 18.46 -1.61
N ALA A 43 5.88 17.37 -1.70
CA ALA A 43 4.54 17.30 -1.12
C ALA A 43 4.58 17.27 0.41
N ILE A 44 5.49 16.51 1.00
CA ILE A 44 5.70 16.44 2.45
C ILE A 44 6.13 17.80 3.00
N GLU A 45 7.09 18.46 2.35
CA GLU A 45 7.59 19.77 2.75
C GLU A 45 6.50 20.85 2.63
N ARG A 46 5.68 20.86 1.56
CA ARG A 46 4.53 21.77 1.43
C ARG A 46 3.48 21.56 2.50
N ALA A 47 3.27 20.33 2.95
CA ALA A 47 2.36 20.01 4.05
C ALA A 47 2.92 20.41 5.43
N GLY A 48 4.20 20.78 5.51
CA GLY A 48 4.93 20.99 6.76
C GLY A 48 4.98 19.70 7.61
N ALA A 49 4.95 18.55 6.97
CA ALA A 49 4.89 17.26 7.63
C ALA A 49 6.28 16.72 7.97
N ALA A 50 6.36 15.92 9.05
CA ALA A 50 7.57 15.27 9.53
C ALA A 50 7.44 13.75 9.38
N PRO A 51 8.09 13.12 8.39
CA PRO A 51 8.05 11.69 8.21
C PRO A 51 8.61 10.93 9.42
N GLU A 52 7.89 9.86 9.85
CA GLU A 52 8.31 8.97 10.93
C GLU A 52 8.57 7.55 10.43
N ALA A 53 7.91 7.14 9.35
CA ALA A 53 8.03 5.80 8.79
C ALA A 53 7.63 5.75 7.31
N ILE A 54 8.12 4.74 6.62
CA ILE A 54 7.62 4.26 5.33
C ILE A 54 6.93 2.92 5.59
N TRP A 55 5.65 2.82 5.22
CA TRP A 55 4.86 1.60 5.32
C TRP A 55 4.60 1.07 3.92
N VAL A 56 4.99 -0.18 3.67
CA VAL A 56 4.85 -0.81 2.35
C VAL A 56 3.78 -1.88 2.42
N THR A 57 2.74 -1.75 1.60
CA THR A 57 1.67 -2.75 1.52
C THR A 57 2.17 -4.03 0.90
N HIS A 58 2.99 -3.95 -0.15
CA HIS A 58 3.65 -5.08 -0.80
C HIS A 58 4.84 -4.61 -1.65
N ALA A 59 5.70 -5.55 -2.07
CA ALA A 59 7.00 -5.21 -2.64
C ALA A 59 7.08 -5.28 -4.17
N HIS A 60 6.00 -5.02 -4.90
CA HIS A 60 6.14 -4.78 -6.34
C HIS A 60 6.89 -3.48 -6.61
N VAL A 61 7.57 -3.42 -7.74
CA VAL A 61 8.54 -2.36 -8.07
C VAL A 61 7.93 -0.96 -8.05
N ASP A 62 6.67 -0.84 -8.39
CA ASP A 62 5.91 0.41 -8.43
C ASP A 62 5.41 0.89 -7.05
N HIS A 63 5.58 0.09 -5.99
CA HIS A 63 5.29 0.47 -4.60
C HIS A 63 6.54 0.82 -3.77
N VAL A 64 7.74 0.53 -4.29
CA VAL A 64 9.00 0.67 -3.54
C VAL A 64 10.05 1.56 -4.20
N GLY A 65 9.82 2.00 -5.43
CA GLY A 65 10.86 2.62 -6.26
C GLY A 65 11.38 3.99 -5.79
N ALA A 66 10.65 4.70 -4.93
CA ALA A 66 11.11 5.97 -4.37
C ALA A 66 11.80 5.82 -3.00
N ILE A 67 11.77 4.64 -2.37
CA ILE A 67 12.28 4.43 -0.99
C ILE A 67 13.75 4.88 -0.87
N ALA A 68 14.62 4.51 -1.81
CA ALA A 68 16.03 4.90 -1.77
C ALA A 68 16.20 6.42 -1.75
N GLY A 69 15.45 7.16 -2.56
CA GLY A 69 15.45 8.62 -2.60
C GLY A 69 14.96 9.23 -1.29
N LEU A 70 13.90 8.71 -0.72
CA LEU A 70 13.34 9.17 0.55
C LEU A 70 14.29 8.90 1.73
N LYS A 71 14.92 7.72 1.77
CA LYS A 71 15.92 7.37 2.80
C LYS A 71 17.15 8.29 2.75
N ARG A 72 17.52 8.85 1.60
CA ARG A 72 18.57 9.87 1.54
C ARG A 72 18.16 11.21 2.17
N ARG A 73 16.87 11.52 2.12
CA ARG A 73 16.34 12.79 2.68
C ARG A 73 16.01 12.68 4.16
N TRP A 74 15.47 11.52 4.59
CA TRP A 74 15.07 11.25 5.98
C TRP A 74 15.51 9.86 6.41
N ASP A 75 16.10 9.74 7.59
CA ASP A 75 16.43 8.44 8.19
C ASP A 75 15.21 7.89 8.94
N VAL A 76 14.23 7.41 8.18
CA VAL A 76 12.99 6.83 8.71
C VAL A 76 12.94 5.33 8.43
N PRO A 77 12.38 4.51 9.34
CA PRO A 77 12.29 3.07 9.15
C PRO A 77 11.34 2.69 8.01
N VAL A 78 11.72 1.66 7.25
CA VAL A 78 10.89 1.00 6.24
C VAL A 78 10.29 -0.25 6.85
N HIS A 79 8.98 -0.37 6.78
CA HIS A 79 8.22 -1.52 7.29
C HIS A 79 7.69 -2.34 6.11
N LEU A 80 7.98 -3.64 6.09
CA LEU A 80 7.55 -4.58 5.06
C LEU A 80 7.25 -5.94 5.67
N HIS A 81 6.25 -6.66 5.17
CA HIS A 81 6.01 -8.05 5.58
C HIS A 81 7.11 -8.98 5.08
N ALA A 82 7.59 -9.90 5.95
CA ALA A 82 8.75 -10.74 5.65
C ALA A 82 8.59 -11.61 4.39
N LEU A 83 7.38 -12.08 4.09
CA LEU A 83 7.10 -12.91 2.91
C LEU A 83 7.31 -12.15 1.58
N ASP A 84 7.32 -10.83 1.60
CA ASP A 84 7.62 -10.02 0.42
C ASP A 84 9.12 -9.67 0.28
N GLY A 85 9.95 -10.09 1.21
CA GLY A 85 11.41 -9.93 1.11
C GLY A 85 12.00 -10.39 -0.24
N PRO A 86 11.62 -11.56 -0.78
CA PRO A 86 12.08 -11.99 -2.10
C PRO A 86 11.66 -11.06 -3.24
N LEU A 87 10.42 -10.53 -3.24
CA LEU A 87 9.96 -9.54 -4.23
C LEU A 87 10.75 -8.25 -4.12
N TYR A 88 10.95 -7.75 -2.91
CA TYR A 88 11.74 -6.56 -2.62
C TYR A 88 13.18 -6.68 -3.13
N GLY A 89 13.83 -7.82 -2.87
CA GLY A 89 15.18 -8.10 -3.36
C GLY A 89 15.27 -8.21 -4.89
N MET A 90 14.16 -8.53 -5.56
CA MET A 90 14.09 -8.64 -7.02
C MET A 90 13.59 -7.36 -7.71
N ALA A 91 13.31 -6.28 -6.97
CA ALA A 91 12.70 -5.07 -7.53
C ALA A 91 13.53 -4.44 -8.66
N SER A 92 14.88 -4.40 -8.55
CA SER A 92 15.77 -3.96 -9.64
C SER A 92 15.59 -4.79 -10.92
N ARG A 93 15.39 -6.10 -10.78
CA ARG A 93 15.17 -6.99 -11.93
C ARG A 93 13.80 -6.73 -12.56
N GLN A 94 12.77 -6.51 -11.75
CA GLN A 94 11.44 -6.13 -12.23
C GLN A 94 11.51 -4.80 -12.99
N ALA A 95 12.17 -3.79 -12.43
CA ALA A 95 12.37 -2.50 -13.08
C ALA A 95 13.03 -2.64 -14.45
N ALA A 96 14.07 -3.45 -14.56
CA ALA A 96 14.76 -3.71 -15.81
C ALA A 96 13.86 -4.36 -16.87
N LEU A 97 12.96 -5.26 -16.48
CA LEU A 97 11.99 -5.88 -17.40
C LEU A 97 11.00 -4.85 -17.99
N TYR A 98 10.63 -3.84 -17.20
CA TYR A 98 9.72 -2.77 -17.62
C TYR A 98 10.43 -1.56 -18.21
N GLY A 99 11.78 -1.54 -18.21
CA GLY A 99 12.57 -0.41 -18.71
C GLY A 99 12.41 0.88 -17.91
N ILE A 100 12.08 0.79 -16.63
CA ILE A 100 11.93 1.95 -15.74
C ILE A 100 13.19 2.23 -14.95
N PRO A 101 13.52 3.51 -14.70
CA PRO A 101 14.60 3.87 -13.78
C PRO A 101 14.32 3.36 -12.37
N PHE A 102 15.31 2.73 -11.74
CA PHE A 102 15.17 2.18 -10.40
C PHE A 102 16.51 2.18 -9.67
N GLU A 103 16.46 2.53 -8.41
CA GLU A 103 17.57 2.37 -7.47
C GLU A 103 17.12 1.42 -6.37
N GLN A 104 17.84 0.31 -6.19
CA GLN A 104 17.51 -0.67 -5.16
C GLN A 104 17.57 0.00 -3.78
N PRO A 105 16.47 0.04 -3.04
CA PRO A 105 16.49 0.61 -1.69
C PRO A 105 17.22 -0.33 -0.71
N PRO A 106 17.67 0.18 0.44
CA PRO A 106 18.23 -0.65 1.50
C PRO A 106 17.19 -1.65 2.02
N ASP A 107 17.66 -2.70 2.69
CA ASP A 107 16.77 -3.69 3.30
C ASP A 107 15.76 -3.02 4.26
N PRO A 108 14.54 -3.56 4.37
CA PRO A 108 13.54 -3.04 5.30
C PRO A 108 14.03 -3.09 6.76
N ASP A 109 13.74 -2.04 7.52
CA ASP A 109 14.18 -1.90 8.92
C ASP A 109 13.30 -2.70 9.90
N ARG A 110 12.03 -2.95 9.54
CA ARG A 110 11.03 -3.57 10.40
C ARG A 110 10.16 -4.55 9.62
N THR A 111 9.83 -5.66 10.28
CA THR A 111 8.89 -6.64 9.74
C THR A 111 7.47 -6.36 10.22
N LEU A 112 6.50 -6.46 9.29
CA LEU A 112 5.07 -6.41 9.58
C LEU A 112 4.52 -7.82 9.78
N GLY A 113 3.58 -7.96 10.71
CA GLY A 113 2.80 -9.18 10.94
C GLY A 113 1.30 -8.88 11.07
N ASP A 114 0.46 -9.91 10.88
CA ASP A 114 -1.00 -9.78 11.05
C ASP A 114 -1.34 -9.37 12.49
N GLY A 115 -2.14 -8.32 12.65
CA GLY A 115 -2.52 -7.79 13.95
C GLY A 115 -1.52 -6.81 14.58
N ASP A 116 -0.37 -6.56 13.96
CA ASP A 116 0.54 -5.52 14.43
C ASP A 116 -0.15 -4.14 14.44
N VAL A 117 0.24 -3.28 15.38
CA VAL A 117 -0.24 -1.90 15.46
C VAL A 117 0.89 -0.95 15.10
N LEU A 118 0.65 -0.14 14.09
CA LEU A 118 1.55 0.92 13.64
C LEU A 118 1.07 2.27 14.16
N HIS A 119 2.02 3.14 14.48
CA HIS A 119 1.73 4.48 15.00
C HIS A 119 2.29 5.56 14.08
N VAL A 120 1.51 6.64 13.90
CA VAL A 120 1.99 7.91 13.37
C VAL A 120 1.40 9.03 14.23
N GLY A 121 2.25 9.70 15.01
CA GLY A 121 1.77 10.57 16.08
C GLY A 121 0.88 9.79 17.06
N ALA A 122 -0.35 10.26 17.25
CA ALA A 122 -1.36 9.61 18.09
C ALA A 122 -2.32 8.68 17.31
N LEU A 123 -2.13 8.52 16.00
CA LEU A 123 -2.96 7.64 15.17
C LEU A 123 -2.43 6.21 15.23
N GLU A 124 -3.35 5.25 15.36
CA GLU A 124 -3.07 3.81 15.39
C GLU A 124 -3.68 3.13 14.15
N PHE A 125 -2.89 2.32 13.47
CA PHE A 125 -3.30 1.52 12.33
C PHE A 125 -2.95 0.06 12.56
N THR A 126 -3.93 -0.82 12.33
CA THR A 126 -3.73 -2.27 12.44
C THR A 126 -3.31 -2.83 11.09
N VAL A 127 -2.33 -3.72 11.12
CA VAL A 127 -1.89 -4.50 9.96
C VAL A 127 -2.80 -5.70 9.79
N LEU A 128 -3.37 -5.86 8.60
CA LEU A 128 -4.13 -7.02 8.18
C LEU A 128 -3.32 -7.74 7.09
N HIS A 129 -2.77 -8.93 7.36
CA HIS A 129 -2.12 -9.73 6.32
C HIS A 129 -3.15 -10.17 5.29
N ALA A 130 -2.98 -9.75 4.06
CA ALA A 130 -3.93 -9.91 2.97
C ALA A 130 -3.24 -10.47 1.71
N PRO A 131 -2.70 -11.72 1.78
CA PRO A 131 -1.96 -12.32 0.68
C PRO A 131 -2.85 -12.58 -0.53
N GLY A 132 -2.20 -12.80 -1.68
CA GLY A 132 -2.85 -13.22 -2.91
C GLY A 132 -2.34 -12.49 -4.13
N HIS A 133 -2.34 -11.16 -4.15
CA HIS A 133 -1.64 -10.38 -5.17
C HIS A 133 -0.11 -10.51 -4.99
N ALA A 134 0.36 -10.39 -3.76
CA ALA A 134 1.71 -10.72 -3.33
C ALA A 134 1.65 -11.56 -2.04
N PRO A 135 2.68 -12.39 -1.74
CA PRO A 135 2.62 -13.30 -0.58
C PRO A 135 2.66 -12.58 0.77
N GLY A 136 3.34 -11.45 0.84
CA GLY A 136 3.44 -10.61 2.04
C GLY A 136 2.56 -9.38 1.99
N HIS A 137 1.57 -9.31 1.09
CA HIS A 137 0.69 -8.16 1.00
C HIS A 137 -0.05 -7.90 2.31
N VAL A 138 -0.10 -6.64 2.74
CA VAL A 138 -0.83 -6.19 3.92
C VAL A 138 -1.79 -5.05 3.59
N VAL A 139 -2.87 -4.97 4.35
CA VAL A 139 -3.77 -3.82 4.42
C VAL A 139 -3.50 -3.09 5.73
N LEU A 140 -3.43 -1.77 5.69
CA LEU A 140 -3.23 -0.92 6.86
C LEU A 140 -4.55 -0.20 7.15
N HIS A 141 -5.23 -0.52 8.26
CA HIS A 141 -6.55 0.02 8.53
C HIS A 141 -6.66 0.65 9.92
N GLY A 142 -7.41 1.73 10.02
CA GLY A 142 -7.67 2.44 11.26
C GLY A 142 -8.48 3.71 11.00
N HIS A 143 -9.13 4.24 12.01
CA HIS A 143 -9.87 5.51 11.94
C HIS A 143 -10.87 5.61 10.78
N GLY A 144 -11.50 4.49 10.38
CA GLY A 144 -12.47 4.45 9.29
C GLY A 144 -11.87 4.48 7.88
N VAL A 145 -10.56 4.26 7.73
CA VAL A 145 -9.88 4.19 6.44
C VAL A 145 -9.03 2.91 6.33
N ALA A 146 -8.80 2.43 5.12
CA ALA A 146 -7.93 1.30 4.81
C ALA A 146 -7.08 1.61 3.58
N PHE A 147 -5.75 1.48 3.69
CA PHE A 147 -4.82 1.46 2.57
C PHE A 147 -4.66 0.01 2.15
N VAL A 148 -5.25 -0.33 1.02
CA VAL A 148 -5.43 -1.73 0.62
C VAL A 148 -4.43 -2.20 -0.43
N GLY A 149 -3.46 -1.35 -0.82
CA GLY A 149 -2.53 -1.67 -1.90
C GLY A 149 -3.27 -2.24 -3.11
N ASP A 150 -2.80 -3.36 -3.60
CA ASP A 150 -3.32 -4.03 -4.79
C ASP A 150 -4.24 -5.23 -4.49
N CYS A 151 -4.99 -5.18 -3.38
CA CYS A 151 -6.04 -6.18 -3.13
C CYS A 151 -7.36 -5.79 -3.77
N LEU A 152 -7.85 -4.56 -3.53
CA LEU A 152 -9.18 -4.10 -3.92
C LEU A 152 -9.09 -2.73 -4.59
N PHE A 153 -9.75 -2.59 -5.75
CA PHE A 153 -9.86 -1.35 -6.51
C PHE A 153 -11.31 -0.96 -6.72
N ALA A 154 -11.56 0.28 -7.13
CA ALA A 154 -12.89 0.69 -7.55
C ALA A 154 -13.37 -0.13 -8.77
N GLY A 155 -14.32 -1.04 -8.54
CA GLY A 155 -14.89 -1.94 -9.54
C GLY A 155 -13.97 -3.09 -10.00
N SER A 156 -12.83 -3.32 -9.34
CA SER A 156 -11.87 -4.38 -9.71
C SER A 156 -11.12 -4.92 -8.49
N ILE A 157 -10.24 -5.88 -8.73
CA ILE A 157 -9.34 -6.47 -7.72
C ILE A 157 -7.93 -6.61 -8.29
N GLY A 158 -6.96 -6.86 -7.41
CA GLY A 158 -5.58 -7.16 -7.79
C GLY A 158 -5.48 -8.39 -8.69
N ARG A 159 -4.53 -8.36 -9.61
CA ARG A 159 -4.24 -9.50 -10.49
C ARG A 159 -3.53 -10.61 -9.72
N THR A 160 -3.78 -11.84 -10.15
CA THR A 160 -3.22 -13.06 -9.55
C THR A 160 -2.50 -13.96 -10.55
N ASP A 161 -2.06 -13.39 -11.66
CA ASP A 161 -1.29 -14.04 -12.72
C ASP A 161 0.20 -13.68 -12.69
N LEU A 162 0.64 -12.98 -11.65
CA LEU A 162 2.04 -12.64 -11.42
C LEU A 162 2.77 -13.79 -10.69
N PRO A 163 4.12 -13.85 -10.81
CA PRO A 163 4.89 -14.78 -10.00
C PRO A 163 4.61 -14.60 -8.50
N MET A 164 4.44 -15.70 -7.77
CA MET A 164 4.16 -15.76 -6.34
C MET A 164 2.76 -15.30 -5.92
N SER A 165 1.89 -14.89 -6.85
CA SER A 165 0.49 -14.60 -6.55
C SER A 165 -0.35 -15.87 -6.37
N ASN A 166 -1.47 -15.76 -5.63
CA ASN A 166 -2.39 -16.86 -5.36
C ASN A 166 -3.85 -16.38 -5.36
N PRO A 167 -4.67 -16.81 -6.31
CA PRO A 167 -6.06 -16.36 -6.43
C PRO A 167 -6.94 -16.77 -5.24
N ARG A 168 -6.69 -17.90 -4.59
CA ARG A 168 -7.48 -18.36 -3.42
C ARG A 168 -7.17 -17.50 -2.20
N ASP A 169 -5.90 -17.15 -2.01
CA ASP A 169 -5.49 -16.28 -0.91
C ASP A 169 -6.08 -14.88 -1.11
N LEU A 170 -6.09 -14.36 -2.36
CA LEU A 170 -6.73 -13.07 -2.64
C LEU A 170 -8.23 -13.09 -2.33
N ALA A 171 -8.95 -14.16 -2.70
CA ALA A 171 -10.37 -14.28 -2.38
C ALA A 171 -10.62 -14.21 -0.86
N ALA A 172 -9.85 -14.97 -0.07
CA ALA A 172 -9.94 -14.94 1.39
C ALA A 172 -9.56 -13.56 1.97
N SER A 173 -8.57 -12.88 1.38
CA SER A 173 -8.15 -11.53 1.78
C SER A 173 -9.25 -10.49 1.50
N LEU A 174 -9.95 -10.60 0.38
CA LEU A 174 -11.10 -9.75 0.05
C LEU A 174 -12.23 -9.89 1.07
N ASP A 175 -12.54 -11.10 1.52
CA ASP A 175 -13.54 -11.34 2.57
C ASP A 175 -13.15 -10.63 3.88
N ARG A 176 -11.86 -10.65 4.24
CA ARG A 176 -11.34 -9.93 5.42
C ARG A 176 -11.44 -8.41 5.25
N ILE A 177 -11.19 -7.87 4.04
CA ILE A 177 -11.33 -6.44 3.74
C ILE A 177 -12.79 -6.02 3.82
N VAL A 178 -13.72 -6.82 3.28
CA VAL A 178 -15.17 -6.55 3.38
C VAL A 178 -15.64 -6.54 4.84
N ALA A 179 -15.07 -7.39 5.69
CA ALA A 179 -15.38 -7.42 7.13
C ALA A 179 -14.94 -6.17 7.91
N LEU A 180 -14.17 -5.25 7.31
CA LEU A 180 -13.83 -3.95 7.93
C LEU A 180 -15.05 -3.02 8.07
N GLY A 181 -16.14 -3.30 7.34
CA GLY A 181 -17.43 -2.59 7.43
C GLY A 181 -17.63 -1.53 6.34
N ASP A 182 -18.87 -1.35 5.95
CA ASP A 182 -19.32 -0.55 4.80
C ASP A 182 -18.81 0.90 4.77
N GLU A 183 -18.68 1.53 5.94
CA GLU A 183 -18.25 2.93 6.08
C GLU A 183 -16.74 3.13 5.93
N THR A 184 -15.95 2.04 5.81
CA THR A 184 -14.50 2.13 5.66
C THR A 184 -14.16 2.69 4.29
N LEU A 185 -13.45 3.84 4.25
CA LEU A 185 -12.90 4.40 3.03
C LEU A 185 -11.69 3.58 2.58
N VAL A 186 -11.63 3.28 1.31
CA VAL A 186 -10.59 2.44 0.68
C VAL A 186 -9.67 3.31 -0.16
N TYR A 187 -8.39 3.28 0.15
CA TYR A 187 -7.29 3.91 -0.58
C TYR A 187 -6.48 2.83 -1.30
N PRO A 188 -6.72 2.58 -2.59
CA PRO A 188 -6.06 1.51 -3.34
C PRO A 188 -4.69 1.94 -3.90
N GLY A 189 -3.84 0.98 -4.24
CA GLY A 189 -2.57 1.22 -4.94
C GLY A 189 -2.76 1.85 -6.33
N HIS A 190 -3.88 1.58 -7.00
CA HIS A 190 -4.18 2.16 -8.30
C HIS A 190 -5.62 2.64 -8.41
N GLY A 191 -5.84 3.69 -9.23
CA GLY A 191 -7.16 4.24 -9.50
C GLY A 191 -7.73 5.09 -8.36
N PRO A 192 -9.03 5.39 -8.39
CA PRO A 192 -9.66 6.27 -7.42
C PRO A 192 -9.94 5.57 -6.09
N ALA A 193 -10.01 6.37 -5.01
CA ALA A 193 -10.54 5.93 -3.72
C ALA A 193 -12.01 5.49 -3.85
N THR A 194 -12.41 4.56 -2.98
CA THR A 194 -13.79 4.04 -2.90
C THR A 194 -14.17 3.77 -1.44
N SER A 195 -15.16 2.92 -1.19
CA SER A 195 -15.48 2.42 0.16
C SER A 195 -15.80 0.93 0.11
N VAL A 196 -15.61 0.25 1.24
CA VAL A 196 -15.97 -1.17 1.37
C VAL A 196 -17.43 -1.40 0.97
N GLY A 197 -18.35 -0.55 1.44
CA GLY A 197 -19.77 -0.70 1.14
C GLY A 197 -20.12 -0.47 -0.34
N VAL A 198 -19.43 0.41 -1.06
CA VAL A 198 -19.61 0.56 -2.50
C VAL A 198 -19.15 -0.71 -3.21
N GLU A 199 -17.95 -1.19 -2.92
CA GLU A 199 -17.37 -2.36 -3.56
C GLU A 199 -18.16 -3.64 -3.25
N ALA A 200 -18.58 -3.85 -2.01
CA ALA A 200 -19.39 -5.01 -1.63
C ALA A 200 -20.71 -5.10 -2.43
N ARG A 201 -21.26 -3.96 -2.85
CA ARG A 201 -22.52 -3.92 -3.63
C ARG A 201 -22.33 -3.91 -5.14
N THR A 202 -21.21 -3.41 -5.65
CA THR A 202 -21.07 -3.10 -7.10
C THR A 202 -19.87 -3.76 -7.76
N ASN A 203 -18.85 -4.17 -6.99
CA ASN A 203 -17.67 -4.79 -7.55
C ASN A 203 -18.02 -6.18 -8.12
N PRO A 204 -17.78 -6.44 -9.41
CA PRO A 204 -18.19 -7.70 -10.04
C PRO A 204 -17.53 -8.93 -9.42
N PHE A 205 -16.34 -8.81 -8.82
CA PHE A 205 -15.66 -9.92 -8.17
C PHE A 205 -16.23 -10.20 -6.77
N LEU A 206 -16.66 -9.18 -6.03
CA LEU A 206 -17.28 -9.35 -4.71
C LEU A 206 -18.75 -9.77 -4.82
N THR A 207 -19.45 -9.34 -5.85
CA THR A 207 -20.85 -9.73 -6.10
C THR A 207 -21.01 -11.08 -6.80
N GLY A 208 -19.89 -11.71 -7.22
CA GLY A 208 -19.92 -12.99 -7.93
C GLY A 208 -20.29 -12.93 -9.40
N VAL A 209 -20.43 -11.71 -9.98
CA VAL A 209 -20.67 -11.51 -11.44
C VAL A 209 -19.42 -11.90 -12.23
N ALA A 210 -18.22 -11.55 -11.75
CA ALA A 210 -16.96 -12.02 -12.28
C ALA A 210 -16.33 -13.07 -11.34
N ARG A 211 -15.44 -13.90 -11.88
CA ARG A 211 -14.73 -14.93 -11.10
C ARG A 211 -13.25 -14.61 -11.02
N ILE A 212 -12.66 -14.86 -9.87
CA ILE A 212 -11.20 -14.89 -9.70
C ILE A 212 -10.74 -16.21 -10.33
N VAL A 213 -9.98 -16.12 -11.42
CA VAL A 213 -9.54 -17.31 -12.15
C VAL A 213 -8.58 -18.12 -11.27
N GLY A 214 -8.94 -19.38 -10.99
CA GLY A 214 -8.14 -20.30 -10.17
C GLY A 214 -8.43 -20.25 -8.66
N ALA A 215 -9.39 -19.42 -8.21
CA ALA A 215 -9.87 -19.43 -6.83
C ALA A 215 -10.90 -20.53 -6.57
#